data_d388a2c68c869cb7807003248f021f4b
#
_entry.id   d388a2c68c869cb7807003248f021f4b
#
_cell.length_a   1.000
_cell.length_b   1.000
_cell.length_c   1.000
_cell.angle_alpha   90.00
_cell.angle_beta   90.00
_cell.angle_gamma   90.00
#
_symmetry.space_group_name_H-M   'P 1'
#
loop_
_entity.id
_entity.type
_entity.pdbx_description
1 polymer ?
#
loop_
_entity_poly.entity_id
_entity_poly.type
_entity_poly.pdbx_seq_one_letter_code
_entity_poly.pdbx_strand_id
1 'polypeptide(L)'
;MRIIVGSVMVVALGLTLSVRAHGAAPVQGDAAKIAAGKTAFATQKCGTCHMVNKAGGKTASALDGIGGKLSAADIKKWLTSTAEMEAKLPKKPTASMATWMKSKKLSDADVDALVAYMASLK
;
A
#
# COMPACT_ATOMS: atom_id res chain seq x y z
N MET A 1 58.50 4.74 57.38
CA MET A 1 58.48 5.13 55.98
C MET A 1 57.54 4.14 55.27
N ARG A 2 56.30 4.53 55.08
CA ARG A 2 55.23 3.69 54.54
C ARG A 2 54.91 4.17 53.13
N ILE A 3 55.22 3.31 52.14
CA ILE A 3 54.93 3.57 50.76
C ILE A 3 53.54 3.02 50.47
N ILE A 4 52.57 3.92 50.17
CA ILE A 4 51.22 3.53 49.74
C ILE A 4 51.22 3.49 48.22
N VAL A 5 51.12 2.26 47.70
CA VAL A 5 50.96 2.03 46.25
C VAL A 5 49.47 2.16 45.92
N GLY A 6 49.12 3.23 45.26
CA GLY A 6 47.76 3.47 44.81
C GLY A 6 47.50 2.67 43.52
N SER A 7 46.56 1.73 43.57
CA SER A 7 46.04 1.04 42.38
C SER A 7 45.14 1.94 41.56
N VAL A 8 45.57 2.26 40.37
CA VAL A 8 44.73 2.96 39.37
C VAL A 8 43.86 1.91 38.69
N MET A 9 42.58 1.94 38.97
CA MET A 9 41.58 1.10 38.31
C MET A 9 41.10 1.78 37.01
N VAL A 10 41.58 1.31 35.88
CA VAL A 10 41.11 1.77 34.57
C VAL A 10 39.78 1.08 34.26
N VAL A 11 38.70 1.82 34.39
CA VAL A 11 37.38 1.36 33.92
C VAL A 11 37.29 1.62 32.42
N ALA A 12 37.46 0.57 31.63
CA ALA A 12 37.20 0.60 30.19
C ALA A 12 35.68 0.59 29.95
N LEU A 13 35.15 1.76 29.63
CA LEU A 13 33.73 1.90 29.23
C LEU A 13 33.58 1.38 27.80
N GLY A 14 33.20 0.12 27.64
CA GLY A 14 32.91 -0.49 26.36
C GLY A 14 31.60 0.05 25.79
N LEU A 15 31.71 0.97 24.83
CA LEU A 15 30.58 1.48 24.05
C LEU A 15 30.16 0.39 23.04
N THR A 16 29.21 -0.47 23.39
CA THR A 16 28.60 -1.41 22.45
C THR A 16 27.61 -0.66 21.57
N LEU A 17 28.03 -0.33 20.35
CA LEU A 17 27.09 0.11 19.29
C LEU A 17 26.18 -1.06 18.94
N SER A 18 24.99 -1.09 19.51
CA SER A 18 23.91 -1.96 19.06
C SER A 18 23.38 -1.44 17.73
N VAL A 19 23.85 -1.98 16.63
CA VAL A 19 23.25 -1.77 15.31
C VAL A 19 21.88 -2.46 15.35
N ARG A 20 20.84 -1.67 15.62
CA ARG A 20 19.46 -2.12 15.42
C ARG A 20 19.25 -2.26 13.91
N ALA A 21 19.21 -3.48 13.42
CA ALA A 21 18.63 -3.78 12.12
C ALA A 21 17.16 -3.31 12.17
N HIS A 22 16.87 -2.18 11.50
CA HIS A 22 15.52 -1.74 11.25
C HIS A 22 14.90 -2.68 10.22
N GLY A 23 14.47 -3.84 10.68
CA GLY A 23 13.42 -4.57 9.97
C GLY A 23 12.21 -3.64 9.99
N ALA A 24 11.81 -3.13 8.83
CA ALA A 24 10.63 -2.31 8.71
C ALA A 24 9.42 -3.14 9.16
N ALA A 25 9.02 -3.00 10.42
CA ALA A 25 7.72 -3.46 10.87
C ALA A 25 6.66 -2.72 10.04
N PRO A 26 5.61 -3.40 9.52
CA PRO A 26 4.52 -2.71 8.85
C PRO A 26 3.97 -1.67 9.82
N VAL A 27 4.05 -0.40 9.41
CA VAL A 27 3.55 0.72 10.20
C VAL A 27 2.06 0.47 10.39
N GLN A 28 1.56 0.52 11.63
CA GLN A 28 0.13 0.30 11.93
C GLN A 28 -0.80 1.15 11.04
N GLY A 29 -0.30 2.31 10.55
CA GLY A 29 -0.98 3.14 9.56
C GLY A 29 -1.28 2.45 8.24
N ASP A 30 -0.42 1.54 7.77
CA ASP A 30 -0.62 0.85 6.50
C ASP A 30 -1.69 -0.25 6.64
N ALA A 31 -1.71 -0.99 7.72
CA ALA A 31 -2.73 -2.00 7.98
C ALA A 31 -4.13 -1.39 8.11
N ALA A 32 -4.26 -0.24 8.80
CA ALA A 32 -5.51 0.49 8.93
C ALA A 32 -6.00 1.04 7.57
N LYS A 33 -5.10 1.57 6.75
CA LYS A 33 -5.42 2.04 5.39
C LYS A 33 -5.85 0.90 4.48
N ILE A 34 -5.18 -0.24 4.55
CA ILE A 34 -5.54 -1.44 3.78
C ILE A 34 -6.95 -1.91 4.17
N ALA A 35 -7.27 -1.96 5.46
CA ALA A 35 -8.60 -2.34 5.94
C ALA A 35 -9.68 -1.33 5.47
N ALA A 36 -9.40 -0.03 5.56
CA ALA A 36 -10.27 1.03 5.05
C ALA A 36 -10.46 0.90 3.54
N GLY A 37 -9.40 0.61 2.79
CA GLY A 37 -9.44 0.40 1.35
C GLY A 37 -10.28 -0.82 0.95
N LYS A 38 -10.19 -1.91 1.71
CA LYS A 38 -11.05 -3.08 1.50
C LYS A 38 -12.53 -2.73 1.72
N THR A 39 -12.83 -1.93 2.75
CA THR A 39 -14.18 -1.43 3.02
C THR A 39 -14.65 -0.51 1.89
N ALA A 40 -13.83 0.44 1.45
CA ALA A 40 -14.15 1.34 0.33
C ALA A 40 -14.40 0.56 -0.97
N PHE A 41 -13.59 -0.46 -1.25
CA PHE A 41 -13.77 -1.36 -2.41
C PHE A 41 -15.16 -2.01 -2.43
N ALA A 42 -15.62 -2.51 -1.28
CA ALA A 42 -16.94 -3.11 -1.12
C ALA A 42 -18.06 -2.06 -1.22
N THR A 43 -17.94 -0.94 -0.49
CA THR A 43 -18.94 0.13 -0.44
C THR A 43 -19.14 0.79 -1.80
N GLN A 44 -18.04 1.02 -2.53
CA GLN A 44 -18.07 1.59 -3.88
C GLN A 44 -18.43 0.56 -4.97
N LYS A 45 -18.69 -0.69 -4.58
CA LYS A 45 -19.09 -1.80 -5.46
C LYS A 45 -18.08 -2.08 -6.59
N CYS A 46 -16.79 -1.89 -6.35
CA CYS A 46 -15.75 -2.18 -7.32
C CYS A 46 -15.73 -3.68 -7.72
N GLY A 47 -16.07 -4.55 -6.77
CA GLY A 47 -16.22 -5.98 -6.98
C GLY A 47 -17.35 -6.39 -7.94
N THR A 48 -18.22 -5.46 -8.38
CA THR A 48 -19.21 -5.77 -9.42
C THR A 48 -18.54 -6.12 -10.75
N CYS A 49 -17.42 -5.47 -11.06
CA CYS A 49 -16.68 -5.67 -12.29
C CYS A 49 -15.35 -6.39 -12.08
N HIS A 50 -14.66 -6.11 -10.97
CA HIS A 50 -13.35 -6.64 -10.66
C HIS A 50 -13.39 -7.85 -9.73
N MET A 51 -12.60 -8.84 -10.05
CA MET A 51 -12.40 -10.01 -9.20
C MET A 51 -11.17 -9.80 -8.30
N VAL A 52 -11.31 -10.16 -7.02
CA VAL A 52 -10.22 -10.24 -6.04
C VAL A 52 -10.38 -11.55 -5.26
N ASN A 53 -9.32 -12.31 -5.11
CA ASN A 53 -9.33 -13.60 -4.39
C ASN A 53 -10.44 -14.55 -4.90
N LYS A 54 -10.61 -14.63 -6.20
CA LYS A 54 -11.63 -15.45 -6.88
C LYS A 54 -13.08 -15.03 -6.59
N ALA A 55 -13.31 -13.91 -5.92
CA ALA A 55 -14.63 -13.33 -5.65
C ALA A 55 -14.82 -12.04 -6.44
N GLY A 56 -16.02 -11.83 -6.98
CA GLY A 56 -16.39 -10.63 -7.74
C GLY A 56 -16.69 -10.88 -9.20
N GLY A 57 -16.90 -9.79 -9.94
CA GLY A 57 -17.23 -9.79 -11.36
C GLY A 57 -16.05 -10.13 -12.25
N LYS A 58 -16.38 -10.56 -13.47
CA LYS A 58 -15.39 -10.94 -14.50
C LYS A 58 -15.48 -10.03 -15.73
N THR A 59 -16.18 -8.92 -15.64
CA THR A 59 -16.36 -7.97 -16.75
C THR A 59 -15.18 -7.03 -16.93
N ALA A 60 -14.32 -6.93 -15.91
CA ALA A 60 -13.06 -6.20 -15.94
C ALA A 60 -11.90 -7.14 -15.52
N SER A 61 -10.67 -6.64 -15.62
CA SER A 61 -9.49 -7.40 -15.20
C SER A 61 -9.54 -7.76 -13.72
N ALA A 62 -9.10 -8.98 -13.38
CA ALA A 62 -8.86 -9.38 -12.01
C ALA A 62 -7.75 -8.50 -11.41
N LEU A 63 -7.92 -8.16 -10.13
CA LEU A 63 -6.98 -7.34 -9.40
C LEU A 63 -6.00 -8.16 -8.52
N ASP A 64 -6.09 -9.48 -8.60
CA ASP A 64 -5.13 -10.36 -7.95
C ASP A 64 -3.71 -10.08 -8.44
N GLY A 65 -2.81 -9.82 -7.52
CA GLY A 65 -1.41 -9.50 -7.84
C GLY A 65 -1.19 -8.11 -8.46
N ILE A 66 -2.19 -7.21 -8.44
CA ILE A 66 -2.07 -5.89 -9.08
C ILE A 66 -0.98 -5.03 -8.44
N GLY A 67 -0.80 -5.14 -7.13
CA GLY A 67 0.26 -4.44 -6.40
C GLY A 67 1.68 -4.91 -6.71
N GLY A 68 1.82 -6.05 -7.39
CA GLY A 68 3.08 -6.50 -7.95
C GLY A 68 3.31 -6.03 -9.40
N LYS A 69 2.25 -5.59 -10.09
CA LYS A 69 2.28 -5.18 -11.49
C LYS A 69 2.29 -3.67 -11.69
N LEU A 70 1.63 -2.92 -10.81
CA LEU A 70 1.51 -1.47 -10.88
C LEU A 70 2.08 -0.83 -9.62
N SER A 71 2.70 0.33 -9.78
CA SER A 71 3.09 1.18 -8.66
C SER A 71 1.85 1.79 -7.98
N ALA A 72 1.98 2.19 -6.71
CA ALA A 72 0.91 2.92 -6.01
C ALA A 72 0.49 4.19 -6.76
N ALA A 73 1.44 4.89 -7.40
CA ALA A 73 1.17 6.07 -8.22
C ALA A 73 0.33 5.73 -9.46
N ASP A 74 0.59 4.60 -10.11
CA ASP A 74 -0.19 4.19 -11.27
C ASP A 74 -1.59 3.70 -10.86
N ILE A 75 -1.69 2.99 -9.76
CA ILE A 75 -3.00 2.62 -9.17
C ILE A 75 -3.81 3.90 -8.87
N LYS A 76 -3.19 4.92 -8.28
CA LYS A 76 -3.85 6.20 -8.02
C LYS A 76 -4.34 6.86 -9.30
N LYS A 77 -3.55 6.86 -10.38
CA LYS A 77 -3.98 7.38 -11.70
C LYS A 77 -5.18 6.63 -12.25
N TRP A 78 -5.26 5.32 -12.09
CA TRP A 78 -6.43 4.56 -12.48
C TRP A 78 -7.70 4.98 -11.74
N LEU A 79 -7.60 5.49 -10.51
CA LEU A 79 -8.75 5.96 -9.73
C LEU A 79 -9.10 7.43 -10.01
N THR A 80 -8.11 8.28 -10.31
CA THR A 80 -8.31 9.74 -10.42
C THR A 80 -8.31 10.26 -11.86
N SER A 81 -7.64 9.56 -12.76
CA SER A 81 -7.50 9.92 -14.19
C SER A 81 -7.86 8.74 -15.09
N THR A 82 -8.95 8.06 -14.76
CA THR A 82 -9.35 6.79 -15.38
C THR A 82 -9.48 6.89 -16.91
N ALA A 83 -10.05 7.99 -17.41
CA ALA A 83 -10.21 8.19 -18.85
C ALA A 83 -8.88 8.25 -19.61
N GLU A 84 -7.87 8.90 -19.03
CA GLU A 84 -6.53 8.94 -19.61
C GLU A 84 -5.87 7.55 -19.60
N MET A 85 -6.08 6.81 -18.53
CA MET A 85 -5.52 5.45 -18.40
C MET A 85 -6.19 4.49 -19.38
N GLU A 86 -7.50 4.55 -19.54
CA GLU A 86 -8.22 3.78 -20.56
C GLU A 86 -7.81 4.15 -22.00
N ALA A 87 -7.53 5.43 -22.26
CA ALA A 87 -7.10 5.89 -23.58
C ALA A 87 -5.74 5.28 -24.02
N LYS A 88 -4.91 4.89 -23.06
CA LYS A 88 -3.59 4.26 -23.28
C LYS A 88 -3.67 2.76 -23.51
N LEU A 89 -4.83 2.14 -23.28
CA LEU A 89 -4.99 0.71 -23.50
C LEU A 89 -4.97 0.37 -24.99
N PRO A 90 -4.29 -0.71 -25.40
CA PRO A 90 -4.24 -1.14 -26.79
C PRO A 90 -5.62 -1.56 -27.31
N LYS A 91 -6.52 -1.95 -26.42
CA LYS A 91 -7.91 -2.30 -26.71
C LYS A 91 -8.82 -1.66 -25.67
N LYS A 92 -9.85 -0.97 -26.13
CA LYS A 92 -10.85 -0.38 -25.23
C LYS A 92 -11.62 -1.47 -24.50
N PRO A 93 -11.86 -1.32 -23.19
CA PRO A 93 -12.66 -2.27 -22.44
C PRO A 93 -14.13 -2.23 -22.89
N THR A 94 -14.81 -3.36 -22.84
CA THR A 94 -16.25 -3.45 -23.13
C THR A 94 -17.08 -2.67 -22.11
N ALA A 95 -16.66 -2.68 -20.85
CA ALA A 95 -17.23 -1.87 -19.79
C ALA A 95 -16.21 -0.80 -19.38
N SER A 96 -16.53 0.47 -19.60
CA SER A 96 -15.64 1.59 -19.29
C SER A 96 -15.65 1.88 -17.79
N MET A 97 -14.51 1.70 -17.14
CA MET A 97 -14.30 2.13 -15.76
C MET A 97 -14.40 3.66 -15.63
N ALA A 98 -13.96 4.41 -16.65
CA ALA A 98 -14.08 5.87 -16.65
C ALA A 98 -15.54 6.33 -16.58
N THR A 99 -16.45 5.65 -17.29
CA THR A 99 -17.88 5.94 -17.22
C THR A 99 -18.44 5.63 -15.82
N TRP A 100 -18.04 4.50 -15.24
CA TRP A 100 -18.42 4.12 -13.89
C TRP A 100 -17.90 5.13 -12.85
N MET A 101 -16.63 5.52 -12.95
CA MET A 101 -15.98 6.44 -12.00
C MET A 101 -16.61 7.83 -11.99
N LYS A 102 -17.21 8.30 -13.10
CA LYS A 102 -17.94 9.59 -13.14
C LYS A 102 -19.10 9.64 -12.15
N SER A 103 -19.71 8.52 -11.83
CA SER A 103 -20.82 8.43 -10.87
C SER A 103 -20.33 8.28 -9.41
N LYS A 104 -19.02 8.06 -9.20
CA LYS A 104 -18.43 7.85 -7.88
C LYS A 104 -17.87 9.15 -7.33
N LYS A 105 -18.23 9.45 -6.09
CA LYS A 105 -17.68 10.58 -5.34
C LYS A 105 -16.68 10.02 -4.32
N LEU A 106 -15.50 9.64 -4.81
CA LEU A 106 -14.42 9.21 -3.94
C LEU A 106 -13.80 10.43 -3.26
N SER A 107 -13.68 10.39 -1.94
CA SER A 107 -12.86 11.35 -1.21
C SER A 107 -11.37 11.01 -1.41
N ASP A 108 -10.48 11.97 -1.14
CA ASP A 108 -9.04 11.72 -1.18
C ASP A 108 -8.64 10.58 -0.22
N ALA A 109 -9.30 10.51 0.93
CA ALA A 109 -9.11 9.44 1.90
C ALA A 109 -9.51 8.07 1.34
N ASP A 110 -10.65 7.99 0.60
CA ASP A 110 -11.05 6.74 -0.07
C ASP A 110 -10.05 6.34 -1.14
N VAL A 111 -9.57 7.30 -1.92
CA VAL A 111 -8.56 7.05 -2.97
C VAL A 111 -7.28 6.50 -2.34
N ASP A 112 -6.76 7.15 -1.31
CA ASP A 112 -5.53 6.72 -0.64
C ASP A 112 -5.69 5.35 0.03
N ALA A 113 -6.85 5.07 0.62
CA ALA A 113 -7.17 3.77 1.19
C ALA A 113 -7.27 2.67 0.11
N LEU A 114 -7.96 2.94 -1.00
CA LEU A 114 -8.06 2.02 -2.13
C LEU A 114 -6.68 1.72 -2.74
N VAL A 115 -5.83 2.74 -2.88
CA VAL A 115 -4.44 2.56 -3.34
C VAL A 115 -3.68 1.63 -2.41
N ALA A 116 -3.76 1.84 -1.10
CA ALA A 116 -3.09 1.00 -0.11
C ALA A 116 -3.59 -0.45 -0.18
N TYR A 117 -4.90 -0.65 -0.29
CA TYR A 117 -5.49 -1.98 -0.44
C TYR A 117 -5.03 -2.68 -1.72
N MET A 118 -5.12 -2.03 -2.88
CA MET A 118 -4.72 -2.63 -4.15
C MET A 118 -3.21 -2.89 -4.22
N ALA A 119 -2.39 -1.98 -3.70
CA ALA A 119 -0.94 -2.18 -3.62
C ALA A 119 -0.55 -3.36 -2.71
N SER A 120 -1.41 -3.75 -1.77
CA SER A 120 -1.21 -4.91 -0.90
C SER A 120 -1.54 -6.25 -1.58
N LEU A 121 -2.26 -6.25 -2.68
CA LEU A 121 -2.61 -7.44 -3.46
C LEU A 121 -1.39 -7.87 -4.30
N LYS A 122 -0.58 -8.77 -3.75
CA LYS A 122 0.66 -9.33 -4.36
C LYS A 122 0.41 -10.66 -5.02
#